data_a1cc75deab4d1fae8622a819c6886748
#
_entry.id   a1cc75deab4d1fae8622a819c6886748
#
_cell.length_a   1.000
_cell.length_b   1.000
_cell.length_c   1.000
_cell.angle_alpha   90.00
_cell.angle_beta   90.00
_cell.angle_gamma   90.00
#
_symmetry.space_group_name_H-M   'P 1'
#
loop_
_entity.id
_entity.type
_entity.pdbx_description
1 polymer ?
#
loop_
_entity_poly.entity_id
_entity_poly.type
_entity_poly.pdbx_seq_one_letter_code
_entity_poly.pdbx_strand_id
1 'polypeptide(L)'
;MLRIAVVEDDKAYAAQLKEYLGRYGTETNRKLKVTLFPDGEDIVTDYSADFDSVLMDVEMTFMDGMTAAERIREKDSEVVIIFITNMPQYAIQGYKVDALDYVLKPISYFAFSQRIDRALTRVKKKETNYIAVAQKRGKKKLDVDKICYIEVVDHELIFHMTDENVVTKGSMKEVEDALDETKFFRCNRCYLVNLEYVEDFHGSDVTVDSDVIQVSRSRKKAFLDALNDYMNEVGR
;
A
#
# COMPACT_ATOMS: atom_id res chain seq x y z
N MET A 1 13.63 -7.99 -2.83
CA MET A 1 14.14 -8.43 -1.51
C MET A 1 13.52 -7.49 -0.49
N LEU A 2 12.71 -8.00 0.43
CA LEU A 2 11.97 -7.19 1.42
C LEU A 2 12.90 -6.81 2.58
N ARG A 3 12.84 -5.56 3.02
CA ARG A 3 13.68 -4.95 4.06
C ARG A 3 12.86 -4.72 5.32
N ILE A 4 13.20 -5.42 6.40
CA ILE A 4 12.47 -5.37 7.66
C ILE A 4 13.39 -4.84 8.76
N ALA A 5 12.96 -3.79 9.45
CA ALA A 5 13.58 -3.32 10.67
C ALA A 5 12.95 -4.03 11.87
N VAL A 6 13.76 -4.39 12.85
CA VAL A 6 13.34 -4.86 14.18
C VAL A 6 13.96 -3.91 15.20
N VAL A 7 13.11 -3.20 15.95
CA VAL A 7 13.51 -2.21 16.96
C VAL A 7 13.12 -2.76 18.33
N GLU A 8 14.12 -3.18 19.09
CA GLU A 8 13.93 -3.96 20.32
C GLU A 8 15.20 -3.86 21.20
N ASP A 9 15.09 -3.40 22.44
CA ASP A 9 16.20 -3.23 23.36
C ASP A 9 16.58 -4.56 24.07
N ASP A 10 15.63 -5.50 24.22
CA ASP A 10 15.94 -6.85 24.66
C ASP A 10 16.60 -7.65 23.53
N LYS A 11 17.93 -7.82 23.66
CA LYS A 11 18.74 -8.56 22.67
C LYS A 11 18.29 -10.01 22.45
N ALA A 12 17.76 -10.68 23.48
CA ALA A 12 17.28 -12.06 23.36
C ALA A 12 15.99 -12.09 22.55
N TYR A 13 15.08 -11.15 22.79
CA TYR A 13 13.84 -11.05 22.07
C TYR A 13 14.05 -10.58 20.62
N ALA A 14 14.95 -9.61 20.39
CA ALA A 14 15.37 -9.20 19.04
C ALA A 14 15.94 -10.37 18.22
N ALA A 15 16.78 -11.23 18.86
CA ALA A 15 17.30 -12.44 18.23
C ALA A 15 16.20 -13.45 17.90
N GLN A 16 15.21 -13.63 18.76
CA GLN A 16 14.05 -14.49 18.53
C GLN A 16 13.21 -14.00 17.34
N LEU A 17 12.92 -12.70 17.26
CA LEU A 17 12.18 -12.13 16.13
C LEU A 17 12.95 -12.27 14.80
N LYS A 18 14.27 -12.09 14.83
CA LYS A 18 15.13 -12.34 13.66
C LYS A 18 15.11 -13.82 13.24
N GLU A 19 15.13 -14.75 14.17
CA GLU A 19 15.00 -16.19 13.90
C GLU A 19 13.64 -16.51 13.26
N TYR A 20 12.56 -15.95 13.81
CA TYR A 20 11.21 -16.08 13.25
C TYR A 20 11.11 -15.56 11.82
N LEU A 21 11.70 -14.40 11.52
CA LEU A 21 11.78 -13.84 10.17
C LEU A 21 12.60 -14.74 9.23
N GLY A 22 13.71 -15.29 9.70
CA GLY A 22 14.55 -16.24 8.94
C GLY A 22 13.79 -17.51 8.57
N ARG A 23 13.08 -18.09 9.55
CA ARG A 23 12.21 -19.26 9.37
C ARG A 23 11.09 -18.95 8.37
N TYR A 24 10.38 -17.83 8.55
CA TYR A 24 9.31 -17.38 7.65
C TYR A 24 9.82 -17.20 6.21
N GLY A 25 10.99 -16.57 6.03
CA GLY A 25 11.61 -16.41 4.71
C GLY A 25 11.89 -17.74 4.02
N THR A 26 12.35 -18.75 4.79
CA THR A 26 12.61 -20.11 4.28
C THR A 26 11.31 -20.82 3.90
N GLU A 27 10.31 -20.82 4.78
CA GLU A 27 9.01 -21.49 4.56
C GLU A 27 8.24 -20.91 3.38
N THR A 28 8.36 -19.58 3.15
CA THR A 28 7.62 -18.88 2.08
C THR A 28 8.45 -18.62 0.82
N ASN A 29 9.72 -19.09 0.77
CA ASN A 29 10.69 -18.81 -0.29
C ASN A 29 10.83 -17.30 -0.59
N ARG A 30 10.78 -16.46 0.44
CA ARG A 30 10.93 -15.00 0.35
C ARG A 30 12.31 -14.57 0.83
N LYS A 31 12.97 -13.69 0.07
CA LYS A 31 14.25 -13.10 0.49
C LYS A 31 13.98 -11.89 1.38
N LEU A 32 14.30 -12.01 2.67
CA LEU A 32 14.17 -10.95 3.67
C LEU A 32 15.57 -10.44 4.05
N LYS A 33 15.70 -9.12 4.19
CA LYS A 33 16.86 -8.46 4.80
C LYS A 33 16.41 -7.86 6.13
N VAL A 34 16.91 -8.38 7.25
CA VAL A 34 16.55 -7.94 8.60
C VAL A 34 17.66 -7.06 9.16
N THR A 35 17.30 -5.86 9.61
CA THR A 35 18.19 -4.94 10.34
C THR A 35 17.67 -4.80 11.76
N LEU A 36 18.55 -4.94 12.76
CA LEU A 36 18.21 -4.78 14.17
C LEU A 36 18.64 -3.39 14.65
N PHE A 37 17.75 -2.75 15.40
CA PHE A 37 18.00 -1.49 16.10
C PHE A 37 17.73 -1.70 17.58
N PRO A 38 18.67 -1.35 18.49
CA PRO A 38 18.50 -1.55 19.92
C PRO A 38 17.59 -0.51 20.59
N ASP A 39 17.22 0.59 19.89
CA ASP A 39 16.39 1.65 20.44
C ASP A 39 15.66 2.44 19.33
N GLY A 40 14.59 3.15 19.70
CA GLY A 40 13.86 4.03 18.80
C GLY A 40 14.70 5.17 18.25
N GLU A 41 15.67 5.68 19.02
CA GLU A 41 16.59 6.73 18.58
C GLU A 41 17.49 6.26 17.44
N ASP A 42 17.95 4.99 17.48
CA ASP A 42 18.85 4.45 16.47
C ASP A 42 18.19 4.34 15.08
N ILE A 43 16.92 3.94 15.02
CA ILE A 43 16.21 3.87 13.73
C ILE A 43 15.86 5.25 13.19
N VAL A 44 15.52 6.22 14.05
CA VAL A 44 15.05 7.55 13.62
C VAL A 44 16.19 8.44 13.16
N THR A 45 17.39 8.32 13.75
CA THR A 45 18.55 9.22 13.51
C THR A 45 18.90 9.30 12.02
N ASP A 46 19.01 8.17 11.32
CA ASP A 46 19.37 8.09 9.90
C ASP A 46 18.28 7.41 9.07
N TYR A 47 17.00 7.62 9.42
CA TYR A 47 15.90 6.99 8.70
C TYR A 47 15.81 7.45 7.25
N SER A 48 16.01 6.52 6.31
CA SER A 48 16.09 6.78 4.87
C SER A 48 14.84 6.33 4.09
N ALA A 49 13.74 6.00 4.79
CA ALA A 49 12.47 5.53 4.18
C ALA A 49 12.64 4.33 3.23
N ASP A 50 13.56 3.42 3.59
CA ASP A 50 13.94 2.29 2.76
C ASP A 50 13.56 0.92 3.34
N PHE A 51 12.77 0.90 4.43
CA PHE A 51 12.19 -0.30 5.01
C PHE A 51 10.77 -0.53 4.47
N ASP A 52 10.44 -1.79 4.21
CA ASP A 52 9.10 -2.22 3.83
C ASP A 52 8.20 -2.42 5.07
N SER A 53 8.81 -2.84 6.18
CA SER A 53 8.11 -3.01 7.46
C SER A 53 9.03 -2.79 8.65
N VAL A 54 8.45 -2.28 9.74
CA VAL A 54 9.12 -2.06 11.03
C VAL A 54 8.35 -2.85 12.10
N LEU A 55 9.05 -3.77 12.77
CA LEU A 55 8.59 -4.42 13.99
C LEU A 55 9.20 -3.67 15.17
N MET A 56 8.38 -3.15 16.08
CA MET A 56 8.81 -2.20 17.09
C MET A 56 8.28 -2.53 18.47
N ASP A 57 9.14 -2.57 19.47
CA ASP A 57 8.68 -2.49 20.86
C ASP A 57 8.26 -1.05 21.20
N VAL A 58 7.37 -0.92 22.16
CA VAL A 58 6.97 0.38 22.71
C VAL A 58 7.89 0.82 23.84
N GLU A 59 8.24 -0.11 24.74
CA GLU A 59 9.07 0.20 25.91
C GLU A 59 10.55 0.02 25.58
N MET A 60 11.28 1.12 25.43
CA MET A 60 12.72 1.15 25.16
C MET A 60 13.39 2.24 25.98
N THR A 61 14.73 2.15 26.10
CA THR A 61 15.49 2.93 27.10
C THR A 61 15.58 4.43 26.80
N PHE A 62 15.86 4.84 25.55
CA PHE A 62 16.11 6.24 25.18
C PHE A 62 14.91 6.88 24.50
N MET A 63 14.38 6.23 23.46
CA MET A 63 13.20 6.69 22.76
C MET A 63 12.17 5.56 22.66
N ASP A 64 10.99 5.79 23.23
CA ASP A 64 9.89 4.83 23.13
C ASP A 64 9.41 4.63 21.69
N GLY A 65 8.81 3.44 21.43
CA GLY A 65 8.40 3.07 20.08
C GLY A 65 7.28 3.93 19.51
N MET A 66 6.43 4.53 20.35
CA MET A 66 5.35 5.41 19.85
C MET A 66 5.94 6.71 19.32
N THR A 67 6.86 7.33 20.06
CA THR A 67 7.60 8.53 19.64
C THR A 67 8.44 8.24 18.38
N ALA A 68 9.09 7.08 18.32
CA ALA A 68 9.85 6.67 17.15
C ALA A 68 8.94 6.50 15.92
N ALA A 69 7.77 5.86 16.08
CA ALA A 69 6.80 5.69 15.01
C ALA A 69 6.26 7.04 14.50
N GLU A 70 5.94 7.98 15.38
CA GLU A 70 5.51 9.33 14.98
C GLU A 70 6.58 10.03 14.12
N ARG A 71 7.85 9.99 14.52
CA ARG A 71 8.95 10.56 13.74
C ARG A 71 9.21 9.84 12.42
N ILE A 72 9.00 8.52 12.38
CA ILE A 72 9.05 7.76 11.13
C ILE A 72 7.94 8.23 10.19
N ARG A 73 6.70 8.42 10.68
CA ARG A 73 5.57 8.90 9.89
C ARG A 73 5.77 10.28 9.29
N GLU A 74 6.52 11.16 9.93
CA GLU A 74 6.89 12.48 9.37
C GLU A 74 7.72 12.36 8.07
N LYS A 75 8.49 11.27 7.92
CA LYS A 75 9.37 11.00 6.76
C LYS A 75 8.80 9.96 5.81
N ASP A 76 8.02 9.00 6.31
CA ASP A 76 7.48 7.86 5.57
C ASP A 76 6.09 7.50 6.11
N SER A 77 5.06 8.01 5.43
CA SER A 77 3.66 7.72 5.74
C SER A 77 3.26 6.27 5.49
N GLU A 78 4.08 5.55 4.72
CA GLU A 78 3.68 4.31 4.06
C GLU A 78 4.31 3.03 4.62
N VAL A 79 5.43 3.14 5.35
CA VAL A 79 6.07 1.94 5.92
C VAL A 79 5.11 1.20 6.83
N VAL A 80 5.06 -0.13 6.72
CA VAL A 80 4.18 -0.94 7.56
C VAL A 80 4.77 -1.08 8.96
N ILE A 81 4.08 -0.54 9.98
CA ILE A 81 4.50 -0.64 11.38
C ILE A 81 3.65 -1.69 12.11
N ILE A 82 4.31 -2.59 12.84
CA ILE A 82 3.69 -3.55 13.75
C ILE A 82 4.35 -3.37 15.12
N PHE A 83 3.55 -3.10 16.14
CA PHE A 83 4.04 -3.09 17.52
C PHE A 83 4.03 -4.50 18.11
N ILE A 84 5.13 -4.89 18.78
CA ILE A 84 5.26 -6.15 19.51
C ILE A 84 5.83 -5.80 20.90
N THR A 85 4.98 -5.76 21.93
CA THR A 85 5.33 -5.15 23.21
C THR A 85 4.62 -5.80 24.40
N ASN A 86 5.07 -5.48 25.63
CA ASN A 86 4.39 -5.84 26.87
C ASN A 86 3.33 -4.81 27.34
N MET A 87 3.14 -3.70 26.61
CA MET A 87 2.38 -2.52 27.04
C MET A 87 0.96 -2.48 26.44
N PRO A 88 -0.07 -3.16 27.00
CA PRO A 88 -1.42 -3.20 26.41
C PRO A 88 -2.12 -1.83 26.37
N GLN A 89 -1.75 -0.91 27.27
CA GLN A 89 -2.37 0.40 27.38
C GLN A 89 -2.12 1.33 26.20
N TYR A 90 -1.10 1.05 25.37
CA TYR A 90 -0.78 1.87 24.19
C TYR A 90 -1.47 1.39 22.90
N ALA A 91 -2.25 0.31 22.95
CA ALA A 91 -2.91 -0.24 21.76
C ALA A 91 -3.77 0.80 21.01
N ILE A 92 -4.50 1.65 21.75
CA ILE A 92 -5.31 2.73 21.14
C ILE A 92 -4.43 3.79 20.47
N GLN A 93 -3.23 4.05 20.99
CA GLN A 93 -2.32 5.03 20.41
C GLN A 93 -1.69 4.54 19.11
N GLY A 94 -1.59 3.22 18.90
CA GLY A 94 -1.13 2.63 17.64
C GLY A 94 -1.93 3.09 16.42
N TYR A 95 -3.22 3.40 16.59
CA TYR A 95 -4.05 3.96 15.50
C TYR A 95 -3.60 5.35 15.04
N LYS A 96 -3.01 6.17 15.93
CA LYS A 96 -2.54 7.53 15.57
C LYS A 96 -1.38 7.50 14.57
N VAL A 97 -0.59 6.42 14.59
CA VAL A 97 0.56 6.22 13.70
C VAL A 97 0.26 5.26 12.54
N ASP A 98 -1.02 4.95 12.30
CA ASP A 98 -1.47 3.98 11.30
C ASP A 98 -0.66 2.66 11.38
N ALA A 99 -0.54 2.12 12.60
CA ALA A 99 0.08 0.80 12.77
C ALA A 99 -0.84 -0.29 12.22
N LEU A 100 -0.29 -1.21 11.45
CA LEU A 100 -1.04 -2.33 10.88
C LEU A 100 -1.57 -3.27 11.96
N ASP A 101 -0.78 -3.49 13.02
CA ASP A 101 -1.13 -4.41 14.09
C ASP A 101 -0.44 -4.01 15.41
N TYR A 102 -1.05 -4.45 16.52
CA TYR A 102 -0.52 -4.28 17.87
C TYR A 102 -0.57 -5.62 18.61
N VAL A 103 0.59 -6.16 18.95
CA VAL A 103 0.74 -7.54 19.46
C VAL A 103 1.37 -7.54 20.82
N LEU A 104 0.76 -8.27 21.74
CA LEU A 104 1.34 -8.47 23.09
C LEU A 104 2.36 -9.60 23.10
N LYS A 105 3.50 -9.37 23.76
CA LYS A 105 4.49 -10.38 24.11
C LYS A 105 3.94 -11.33 25.20
N PRO A 106 4.28 -12.62 25.16
CA PRO A 106 5.09 -13.32 24.17
C PRO A 106 4.25 -13.70 22.95
N ILE A 107 4.82 -13.56 21.74
CA ILE A 107 4.17 -14.00 20.50
C ILE A 107 4.66 -15.39 20.09
N SER A 108 3.73 -16.29 19.74
CA SER A 108 4.09 -17.56 19.12
C SER A 108 4.50 -17.38 17.65
N TYR A 109 5.35 -18.28 17.14
CA TYR A 109 5.74 -18.23 15.72
C TYR A 109 4.53 -18.24 14.76
N PHE A 110 3.51 -19.05 15.07
CA PHE A 110 2.28 -19.12 14.25
C PHE A 110 1.56 -17.76 14.18
N ALA A 111 1.34 -17.13 15.33
CA ALA A 111 0.70 -15.81 15.36
C ALA A 111 1.57 -14.73 14.69
N PHE A 112 2.90 -14.81 14.85
CA PHE A 112 3.86 -13.92 14.20
C PHE A 112 3.82 -14.05 12.68
N SER A 113 3.89 -15.27 12.14
CA SER A 113 3.91 -15.52 10.69
C SER A 113 2.67 -14.99 9.99
N GLN A 114 1.48 -15.12 10.60
CA GLN A 114 0.24 -14.56 10.05
C GLN A 114 0.28 -13.02 9.94
N ARG A 115 0.86 -12.35 10.96
CA ARG A 115 0.97 -10.88 10.95
C ARG A 115 1.98 -10.40 9.92
N ILE A 116 3.11 -11.09 9.81
CA ILE A 116 4.09 -10.81 8.77
C ILE A 116 3.49 -11.02 7.37
N ASP A 117 2.69 -12.05 7.19
CA ASP A 117 2.04 -12.30 5.89
C ASP A 117 1.07 -11.17 5.51
N ARG A 118 0.28 -10.66 6.46
CA ARG A 118 -0.56 -9.46 6.26
C ARG A 118 0.28 -8.23 5.94
N ALA A 119 1.36 -7.98 6.69
CA ALA A 119 2.27 -6.86 6.45
C ALA A 119 2.85 -6.89 5.04
N LEU A 120 3.38 -8.04 4.64
CA LEU A 120 3.98 -8.21 3.32
C LEU A 120 2.96 -8.22 2.18
N THR A 121 1.70 -8.51 2.44
CA THR A 121 0.61 -8.34 1.47
C THR A 121 0.32 -6.85 1.25
N ARG A 122 0.32 -6.04 2.31
CA ARG A 122 0.19 -4.58 2.21
C ARG A 122 1.38 -3.96 1.44
N VAL A 123 2.60 -4.42 1.72
CA VAL A 123 3.81 -4.01 0.97
C VAL A 123 3.72 -4.39 -0.51
N LYS A 124 3.26 -5.58 -0.85
CA LYS A 124 3.07 -6.02 -2.23
C LYS A 124 2.04 -5.19 -2.98
N LYS A 125 0.92 -4.81 -2.34
CA LYS A 125 -0.04 -3.86 -2.92
C LYS A 125 0.67 -2.57 -3.34
N LYS A 126 1.63 -2.08 -2.56
CA LYS A 126 2.44 -0.90 -2.88
C LYS A 126 3.40 -1.12 -4.07
N GLU A 127 4.06 -2.30 -4.17
CA GLU A 127 4.95 -2.62 -5.31
C GLU A 127 4.18 -2.79 -6.62
N THR A 128 2.92 -3.22 -6.59
CA THR A 128 2.05 -3.40 -7.75
C THR A 128 1.33 -2.12 -8.19
N ASN A 129 1.36 -1.05 -7.39
CA ASN A 129 0.70 0.21 -7.71
C ASN A 129 1.41 1.04 -8.79
N TYR A 130 2.30 0.43 -9.58
CA TYR A 130 2.93 1.11 -10.71
C TYR A 130 2.78 0.31 -11.99
N ILE A 131 2.37 1.00 -13.06
CA ILE A 131 2.43 0.46 -14.41
C ILE A 131 3.54 1.13 -15.21
N ALA A 132 4.14 0.40 -16.14
CA ALA A 132 5.18 0.92 -17.01
C ALA A 132 4.62 1.14 -18.42
N VAL A 133 4.50 2.39 -18.85
CA VAL A 133 4.01 2.76 -20.17
C VAL A 133 5.17 3.12 -21.13
N ALA A 134 4.98 2.84 -22.42
CA ALA A 134 5.98 3.17 -23.44
C ALA A 134 6.06 4.69 -23.65
N GLN A 135 7.27 5.23 -23.80
CA GLN A 135 7.55 6.61 -24.15
C GLN A 135 8.53 6.67 -25.31
N LYS A 136 8.59 7.81 -26.01
CA LYS A 136 9.51 8.00 -27.16
C LYS A 136 10.98 7.66 -26.85
N ARG A 137 11.40 7.74 -25.60
CA ARG A 137 12.77 7.49 -25.13
C ARG A 137 12.84 6.49 -23.97
N GLY A 138 12.06 5.38 -24.02
CA GLY A 138 12.11 4.35 -23.01
C GLY A 138 10.74 4.04 -22.40
N LYS A 139 10.70 3.76 -21.09
CA LYS A 139 9.46 3.49 -20.34
C LYS A 139 9.31 4.50 -19.23
N LYS A 140 8.08 4.99 -19.00
CA LYS A 140 7.71 5.82 -17.85
C LYS A 140 6.94 4.94 -16.85
N LYS A 141 7.33 5.01 -15.58
CA LYS A 141 6.62 4.38 -14.47
C LYS A 141 5.53 5.33 -14.01
N LEU A 142 4.27 4.89 -14.01
CA LEU A 142 3.12 5.66 -13.55
C LEU A 142 2.61 5.07 -12.24
N ASP A 143 2.33 5.92 -11.29
CA ASP A 143 1.69 5.55 -10.03
C ASP A 143 0.19 5.31 -10.29
N VAL A 144 -0.27 4.08 -10.07
CA VAL A 144 -1.65 3.65 -10.33
C VAL A 144 -2.63 4.40 -9.44
N ASP A 145 -2.25 4.69 -8.18
CA ASP A 145 -3.11 5.40 -7.24
C ASP A 145 -3.33 6.87 -7.63
N LYS A 146 -2.51 7.43 -8.52
CA LYS A 146 -2.70 8.77 -9.07
C LYS A 146 -3.49 8.82 -10.38
N ILE A 147 -3.84 7.68 -10.96
CA ILE A 147 -4.60 7.63 -12.21
C ILE A 147 -6.07 7.82 -11.90
N CYS A 148 -6.65 8.94 -12.36
CA CYS A 148 -8.07 9.23 -12.21
C CYS A 148 -8.90 8.45 -13.24
N TYR A 149 -8.48 8.49 -14.50
CA TYR A 149 -9.09 7.70 -15.58
C TYR A 149 -8.14 7.60 -16.79
N ILE A 150 -8.45 6.67 -17.69
CA ILE A 150 -7.69 6.45 -18.92
C ILE A 150 -8.62 6.57 -20.11
N GLU A 151 -8.20 7.34 -21.10
CA GLU A 151 -8.95 7.62 -22.32
C GLU A 151 -8.21 7.10 -23.56
N VAL A 152 -8.97 6.67 -24.57
CA VAL A 152 -8.45 6.38 -25.92
C VAL A 152 -8.86 7.49 -26.88
N VAL A 153 -7.89 8.18 -27.44
CA VAL A 153 -8.08 9.19 -28.49
C VAL A 153 -7.11 8.89 -29.63
N ASP A 154 -7.59 8.81 -30.87
CA ASP A 154 -6.78 8.63 -32.09
C ASP A 154 -5.71 7.51 -31.98
N HIS A 155 -6.08 6.37 -31.39
CA HIS A 155 -5.20 5.21 -31.14
C HIS A 155 -4.08 5.44 -30.11
N GLU A 156 -4.13 6.52 -29.35
CA GLU A 156 -3.27 6.78 -28.21
C GLU A 156 -4.05 6.63 -26.91
N LEU A 157 -3.36 6.19 -25.86
CA LEU A 157 -3.87 6.16 -24.49
C LEU A 157 -3.43 7.43 -23.78
N ILE A 158 -4.38 8.13 -23.17
CA ILE A 158 -4.14 9.27 -22.31
C ILE A 158 -4.47 8.85 -20.88
N PHE A 159 -3.47 8.84 -20.02
CA PHE A 159 -3.61 8.63 -18.58
C PHE A 159 -3.81 10.00 -17.94
N HIS A 160 -5.02 10.27 -17.48
CA HIS A 160 -5.36 11.45 -16.70
C HIS A 160 -5.02 11.17 -15.24
N MET A 161 -4.03 11.88 -14.71
CA MET A 161 -3.52 11.68 -13.36
C MET A 161 -3.73 12.96 -12.54
N THR A 162 -3.70 12.85 -11.24
CA THR A 162 -3.89 13.99 -10.31
C THR A 162 -2.89 15.13 -10.50
N ASP A 163 -1.73 14.88 -11.08
CA ASP A 163 -0.62 15.84 -11.22
C ASP A 163 -0.19 16.09 -12.67
N GLU A 164 -0.51 15.20 -13.61
CA GLU A 164 -0.13 15.33 -15.03
C GLU A 164 -0.97 14.45 -15.95
N ASN A 165 -0.94 14.71 -17.24
CA ASN A 165 -1.48 13.81 -18.27
C ASN A 165 -0.33 13.12 -18.99
N VAL A 166 -0.43 11.79 -19.17
CA VAL A 166 0.61 11.01 -19.84
C VAL A 166 0.05 10.30 -21.06
N VAL A 167 0.58 10.64 -22.22
CA VAL A 167 0.17 10.05 -23.51
C VAL A 167 1.13 8.93 -23.89
N THR A 168 0.58 7.79 -24.30
CA THR A 168 1.36 6.64 -24.76
C THR A 168 0.64 5.87 -25.86
N LYS A 169 1.38 5.09 -26.64
CA LYS A 169 0.81 4.11 -27.55
C LYS A 169 0.59 2.80 -26.81
N GLY A 170 -0.58 2.19 -27.01
CA GLY A 170 -0.90 0.93 -26.37
C GLY A 170 -2.34 0.51 -26.59
N SER A 171 -2.71 -0.59 -26.00
CA SER A 171 -4.05 -1.13 -26.05
C SER A 171 -4.74 -0.91 -24.69
N MET A 172 -5.96 -0.37 -24.70
CA MET A 172 -6.77 -0.25 -23.48
C MET A 172 -7.00 -1.62 -22.80
N LYS A 173 -7.08 -2.69 -23.59
CA LYS A 173 -7.23 -4.04 -23.05
C LYS A 173 -5.99 -4.47 -22.24
N GLU A 174 -4.79 -4.22 -22.77
CA GLU A 174 -3.55 -4.54 -22.05
C GLU A 174 -3.42 -3.77 -20.73
N VAL A 175 -3.89 -2.51 -20.71
CA VAL A 175 -3.91 -1.69 -19.50
C VAL A 175 -4.98 -2.17 -18.52
N GLU A 176 -6.19 -2.48 -18.99
CA GLU A 176 -7.26 -3.05 -18.18
C GLU A 176 -6.84 -4.37 -17.52
N ASP A 177 -6.18 -5.26 -18.28
CA ASP A 177 -5.66 -6.55 -17.77
C ASP A 177 -4.49 -6.36 -16.75
N ALA A 178 -3.81 -5.22 -16.77
CA ALA A 178 -2.69 -4.92 -15.87
C ALA A 178 -3.10 -4.17 -14.58
N LEU A 179 -4.29 -3.60 -14.55
CA LEU A 179 -4.84 -2.85 -13.42
C LEU A 179 -5.77 -3.72 -12.57
N ASP A 180 -5.93 -3.33 -11.31
CA ASP A 180 -6.83 -4.00 -10.38
C ASP A 180 -8.30 -3.79 -10.78
N GLU A 181 -9.00 -4.88 -11.15
CA GLU A 181 -10.41 -4.86 -11.55
C GLU A 181 -11.36 -4.39 -10.44
N THR A 182 -10.94 -4.42 -9.19
CA THR A 182 -11.74 -3.91 -8.05
C THR A 182 -11.66 -2.39 -7.94
N LYS A 183 -10.61 -1.78 -8.49
CA LYS A 183 -10.41 -0.32 -8.49
C LYS A 183 -10.76 0.34 -9.82
N PHE A 184 -10.59 -0.36 -10.94
CA PHE A 184 -10.79 0.20 -12.27
C PHE A 184 -11.96 -0.42 -12.99
N PHE A 185 -12.85 0.42 -13.52
CA PHE A 185 -14.02 -0.03 -14.28
C PHE A 185 -14.05 0.53 -15.70
N ARG A 186 -14.21 -0.35 -16.67
CA ARG A 186 -14.37 0.04 -18.09
C ARG A 186 -15.76 0.59 -18.36
N CYS A 187 -15.91 1.91 -18.46
CA CYS A 187 -17.22 2.57 -18.68
C CYS A 187 -17.78 2.36 -20.09
N ASN A 188 -16.89 2.41 -21.10
CA ASN A 188 -17.23 2.17 -22.51
C ASN A 188 -15.97 1.79 -23.29
N ARG A 189 -16.02 1.79 -24.63
CA ARG A 189 -14.87 1.42 -25.46
C ARG A 189 -13.65 2.36 -25.32
N CYS A 190 -13.87 3.61 -24.89
CA CYS A 190 -12.85 4.64 -24.83
C CYS A 190 -12.36 4.94 -23.43
N TYR A 191 -13.14 4.65 -22.38
CA TYR A 191 -12.86 5.10 -21.02
C TYR A 191 -12.76 3.95 -20.02
N LEU A 192 -11.67 3.96 -19.23
CA LEU A 192 -11.45 3.12 -18.05
C LEU A 192 -11.27 4.06 -16.84
N VAL A 193 -12.15 3.97 -15.86
CA VAL A 193 -12.27 4.90 -14.73
C VAL A 193 -11.77 4.25 -13.45
N ASN A 194 -11.02 4.98 -12.65
CA ASN A 194 -10.69 4.60 -11.28
C ASN A 194 -11.87 4.98 -10.36
N LEU A 195 -12.44 3.99 -9.68
CA LEU A 195 -13.61 4.15 -8.81
C LEU A 195 -13.30 5.03 -7.59
N GLU A 196 -12.04 5.15 -7.20
CA GLU A 196 -11.58 6.02 -6.10
C GLU A 196 -11.83 7.52 -6.39
N TYR A 197 -11.75 7.92 -7.66
CA TYR A 197 -11.92 9.31 -8.08
C TYR A 197 -13.32 9.63 -8.60
N VAL A 198 -14.28 8.72 -8.42
CA VAL A 198 -15.69 8.98 -8.78
C VAL A 198 -16.29 9.92 -7.75
N GLU A 199 -16.67 11.12 -8.18
CA GLU A 199 -17.28 12.16 -7.36
C GLU A 199 -18.81 12.05 -7.35
N ASP A 200 -19.41 11.79 -8.52
CA ASP A 200 -20.86 11.71 -8.69
C ASP A 200 -21.24 10.77 -9.85
N PHE A 201 -22.44 10.23 -9.78
CA PHE A 201 -23.04 9.45 -10.86
C PHE A 201 -24.49 9.81 -11.05
N HIS A 202 -24.80 10.48 -12.16
CA HIS A 202 -26.16 10.87 -12.50
C HIS A 202 -26.60 10.35 -13.86
N GLY A 203 -27.69 9.57 -13.89
CA GLY A 203 -28.19 9.01 -15.15
C GLY A 203 -27.25 7.99 -15.79
N SER A 204 -26.43 8.39 -16.73
CA SER A 204 -25.37 7.59 -17.37
C SER A 204 -24.02 8.31 -17.34
N ASP A 205 -23.97 9.46 -16.72
CA ASP A 205 -22.80 10.30 -16.64
C ASP A 205 -22.14 10.10 -15.27
N VAL A 206 -20.84 9.82 -15.27
CA VAL A 206 -20.00 9.73 -14.09
C VAL A 206 -19.02 10.91 -14.08
N THR A 207 -18.95 11.62 -12.97
CA THR A 207 -17.96 12.69 -12.76
C THR A 207 -16.73 12.13 -12.09
N VAL A 208 -15.57 12.34 -12.71
CA VAL A 208 -14.27 11.85 -12.24
C VAL A 208 -13.26 12.98 -12.39
N ASP A 209 -12.69 13.43 -11.28
CA ASP A 209 -11.72 14.54 -11.26
C ASP A 209 -12.23 15.76 -12.06
N SER A 210 -13.51 16.14 -11.83
CA SER A 210 -14.24 17.22 -12.51
C SER A 210 -14.59 16.98 -13.99
N ASP A 211 -14.19 15.88 -14.60
CA ASP A 211 -14.53 15.50 -15.96
C ASP A 211 -15.77 14.60 -16.01
N VAL A 212 -16.65 14.81 -17.01
CA VAL A 212 -17.86 14.01 -17.17
C VAL A 212 -17.65 12.91 -18.22
N ILE A 213 -17.73 11.66 -17.78
CA ILE A 213 -17.51 10.46 -18.59
C ILE A 213 -18.82 9.68 -18.72
N GLN A 214 -19.18 9.25 -19.94
CA GLN A 214 -20.41 8.51 -20.17
C GLN A 214 -20.24 7.02 -20.01
N VAL A 215 -21.04 6.41 -19.14
CA VAL A 215 -21.15 4.96 -18.99
C VAL A 215 -22.14 4.42 -20.03
N SER A 216 -21.72 3.42 -20.82
CA SER A 216 -22.60 2.82 -21.81
C SER A 216 -23.83 2.14 -21.16
N ARG A 217 -24.98 2.15 -21.85
CA ARG A 217 -26.24 1.60 -21.30
C ARG A 217 -26.11 0.15 -20.84
N SER A 218 -25.37 -0.67 -21.59
CA SER A 218 -25.15 -2.08 -21.26
C SER A 218 -24.28 -2.29 -20.02
N ARG A 219 -23.44 -1.32 -19.65
CA ARG A 219 -22.50 -1.42 -18.50
C ARG A 219 -22.99 -0.70 -17.25
N LYS A 220 -24.09 0.08 -17.34
CA LYS A 220 -24.60 0.91 -16.25
C LYS A 220 -24.85 0.14 -14.97
N LYS A 221 -25.51 -1.04 -15.05
CA LYS A 221 -25.78 -1.86 -13.87
C LYS A 221 -24.48 -2.37 -13.24
N ALA A 222 -23.59 -2.95 -14.06
CA ALA A 222 -22.31 -3.46 -13.58
C ALA A 222 -21.40 -2.34 -13.00
N PHE A 223 -21.49 -1.12 -13.53
CA PHE A 223 -20.79 0.03 -12.96
C PHE A 223 -21.28 0.37 -11.55
N LEU A 224 -22.61 0.43 -11.37
CA LEU A 224 -23.20 0.70 -10.05
C LEU A 224 -22.88 -0.39 -9.03
N ASP A 225 -22.93 -1.65 -9.46
CA ASP A 225 -22.57 -2.78 -8.60
C ASP A 225 -21.09 -2.65 -8.18
N ALA A 226 -20.16 -2.41 -9.12
CA ALA A 226 -18.74 -2.23 -8.83
C ALA A 226 -18.44 -1.01 -7.93
N LEU A 227 -19.13 0.11 -8.16
CA LEU A 227 -18.98 1.31 -7.33
C LEU A 227 -19.45 1.06 -5.88
N ASN A 228 -20.59 0.37 -5.71
CA ASN A 228 -21.09 0.00 -4.39
C ASN A 228 -20.15 -0.97 -3.66
N ASP A 229 -19.61 -1.95 -4.38
CA ASP A 229 -18.65 -2.91 -3.81
C ASP A 229 -17.38 -2.19 -3.36
N TYR A 230 -16.85 -1.30 -4.20
CA TYR A 230 -15.69 -0.45 -3.86
C TYR A 230 -15.95 0.40 -2.60
N MET A 231 -17.10 1.10 -2.54
CA MET A 231 -17.45 1.93 -1.37
C MET A 231 -17.62 1.12 -0.09
N ASN A 232 -18.13 -0.12 -0.18
CA ASN A 232 -18.26 -1.03 0.96
C ASN A 232 -16.92 -1.57 1.45
N GLU A 233 -15.92 -1.70 0.59
CA GLU A 233 -14.56 -2.13 0.98
C GLU A 233 -13.77 -0.99 1.65
N VAL A 234 -13.89 0.24 1.13
CA VAL A 234 -13.16 1.43 1.65
C VAL A 234 -13.82 2.00 2.92
N GLY A 235 -15.13 1.80 3.10
CA GLY A 235 -15.88 2.28 4.28
C GLY A 235 -15.79 1.39 5.53
N ARG A 236 -14.95 0.36 5.52
CA ARG A 236 -14.66 -0.53 6.66
C ARG A 236 -13.26 -0.25 7.19
#